data_893868ff9a77aeddced568ef4eb35401
#
_entry.id   893868ff9a77aeddced568ef4eb35401
#
_cell.length_a   1.000
_cell.length_b   1.000
_cell.length_c   1.000
_cell.angle_alpha   90.00
_cell.angle_beta   90.00
_cell.angle_gamma   90.00
#
_symmetry.space_group_name_H-M   'P 1'
#
loop_
_entity.id
_entity.type
_entity.pdbx_description
1 polymer ?
#
loop_
_entity_poly.entity_id
_entity_poly.type
_entity_poly.pdbx_seq_one_letter_code
_entity_poly.pdbx_strand_id
1 'polypeptide(L)'
;MRLYSLLSSLLLATFVAVSCSGKDEPMIDFPDDPNPDNPATGQYLSGIIFNQNFEDDINLTKNSDVPEDGKWYYVGGWRESGAKVSQIDGYGYKDSRCLCIAALDHTVDVAVVQRIKVVPGKNYKVSVKIKTSGVSGANPESGACISLNSAWSLKSKRVYGTTDWTTVSLELEPETDYLEIALRLGANCDDARGVAYFDNVSISYNNDLYVQESEHLVLMCDKKYIAISESMIGEWLSKLDKVYEAYVELFSGRKPYGGNKIRIRSGSINAWAYAGNPIQWNENYITETLMSVKEGDWCFGLMHELGHDFAPGHFTEFSATGACDFNEEVMANWRMYYALEKLDGVVFNNDKIYHGKEVVALYRSDTPNSYDNIIKAGRCEEMGNGLTYCLWRIRDAYGWQVWIDTWDEIYRTRINSVMESSMNQWQKFDYLLTILSKHTPDGQDVRETFPDGELDLIKKYLSTQK
;
A
#
# COMPACT_ATOMS: atom_id res chain seq x y z
N MET A 1 0.95 2.64 37.81
CA MET A 1 0.76 1.39 37.06
C MET A 1 -0.74 1.13 36.94
N ARG A 2 -1.39 1.66 35.95
CA ARG A 2 -2.80 1.62 35.46
C ARG A 2 -3.18 2.99 34.90
N LEU A 3 -2.87 3.24 33.62
CA LEU A 3 -3.44 4.37 32.85
C LEU A 3 -3.15 4.31 31.34
N TYR A 4 -2.96 3.12 30.73
CA TYR A 4 -2.72 3.01 29.30
C TYR A 4 -3.65 2.05 28.55
N SER A 5 -4.84 1.72 29.09
CA SER A 5 -5.72 0.72 28.49
C SER A 5 -7.01 1.27 27.87
N LEU A 6 -7.09 2.53 27.50
CA LEU A 6 -8.36 3.13 27.03
C LEU A 6 -8.34 3.80 25.66
N LEU A 7 -7.29 3.61 24.86
CA LEU A 7 -7.17 4.25 23.55
C LEU A 7 -7.09 3.28 22.34
N SER A 8 -7.02 1.98 22.58
CA SER A 8 -6.89 0.99 21.47
C SER A 8 -8.22 0.44 20.92
N SER A 9 -9.36 0.76 21.50
CA SER A 9 -10.63 0.13 21.13
C SER A 9 -11.53 0.93 20.17
N LEU A 10 -11.05 2.03 19.57
CA LEU A 10 -11.90 2.89 18.72
C LEU A 10 -11.39 3.09 17.28
N LEU A 11 -10.39 2.34 16.81
CA LEU A 11 -9.75 2.59 15.51
C LEU A 11 -9.90 1.48 14.46
N LEU A 12 -10.76 0.48 14.71
CA LEU A 12 -10.98 -0.61 13.73
C LEU A 12 -12.27 -0.49 12.90
N ALA A 13 -12.87 0.68 12.82
CA ALA A 13 -14.18 0.81 12.21
C ALA A 13 -14.26 1.79 11.02
N THR A 14 -13.18 2.06 10.29
CA THR A 14 -13.34 2.72 8.97
C THR A 14 -12.13 2.47 8.07
N PHE A 15 -12.03 1.28 7.49
CA PHE A 15 -11.20 1.08 6.31
C PHE A 15 -12.00 1.48 5.08
N VAL A 16 -11.87 2.70 4.64
CA VAL A 16 -12.27 3.07 3.28
C VAL A 16 -11.12 2.68 2.37
N ALA A 17 -11.19 1.49 1.78
CA ALA A 17 -10.31 1.10 0.70
C ALA A 17 -10.66 1.93 -0.54
N VAL A 18 -9.92 2.98 -0.80
CA VAL A 18 -9.91 3.62 -2.13
C VAL A 18 -8.98 2.81 -3.01
N SER A 19 -9.54 1.82 -3.70
CA SER A 19 -8.85 1.10 -4.77
C SER A 19 -8.62 2.05 -5.95
N CYS A 20 -7.39 2.48 -6.16
CA CYS A 20 -6.98 3.12 -7.41
C CYS A 20 -6.52 2.01 -8.37
N SER A 21 -7.33 1.72 -9.39
CA SER A 21 -6.97 0.79 -10.46
C SER A 21 -5.74 1.32 -11.23
N GLY A 22 -4.58 0.71 -11.01
CA GLY A 22 -3.41 0.89 -11.85
C GLY A 22 -3.63 0.23 -13.21
N LYS A 23 -3.42 0.97 -14.29
CA LYS A 23 -3.35 0.41 -15.64
C LYS A 23 -2.02 -0.30 -15.80
N ASP A 24 -2.06 -1.47 -16.44
CA ASP A 24 -0.87 -2.24 -16.81
C ASP A 24 0.13 -1.37 -17.55
N GLU A 25 1.32 -1.18 -16.97
CA GLU A 25 2.47 -0.70 -17.71
C GLU A 25 3.21 -1.91 -18.32
N PRO A 26 3.69 -1.82 -19.57
CA PRO A 26 4.39 -2.92 -20.22
C PRO A 26 5.71 -3.21 -19.50
N MET A 27 6.00 -4.50 -19.28
CA MET A 27 7.31 -4.94 -18.81
C MET A 27 8.40 -4.44 -19.76
N ILE A 28 9.29 -3.62 -19.21
CA ILE A 28 10.49 -3.17 -19.90
C ILE A 28 11.56 -4.25 -19.73
N ASP A 29 11.98 -4.85 -20.84
CA ASP A 29 13.18 -5.68 -20.89
C ASP A 29 14.41 -4.80 -20.60
N PHE A 30 15.10 -5.11 -19.52
CA PHE A 30 16.34 -4.43 -19.15
C PHE A 30 17.51 -4.99 -19.96
N PRO A 31 18.33 -4.15 -20.60
CA PRO A 31 19.59 -4.59 -21.18
C PRO A 31 20.62 -4.91 -20.09
N ASP A 32 21.45 -5.91 -20.39
CA ASP A 32 22.51 -6.44 -19.54
C ASP A 32 23.44 -5.37 -18.94
N ASP A 33 23.82 -5.62 -17.68
CA ASP A 33 24.69 -4.91 -16.75
C ASP A 33 25.84 -4.09 -17.43
N PRO A 34 25.86 -2.75 -17.30
CA PRO A 34 27.04 -1.98 -17.67
C PRO A 34 28.04 -1.97 -16.50
N ASN A 35 29.22 -2.45 -16.78
CA ASN A 35 30.43 -2.45 -15.97
C ASN A 35 30.59 -1.14 -15.13
N PRO A 36 30.66 -1.21 -13.77
CA PRO A 36 30.72 -0.06 -12.89
C PRO A 36 32.01 0.75 -12.95
N ASP A 37 33.01 0.32 -13.72
CA ASP A 37 34.35 0.92 -13.75
C ASP A 37 34.64 1.85 -14.96
N ASN A 38 33.61 2.22 -15.74
CA ASN A 38 33.83 3.13 -16.86
C ASN A 38 33.28 4.53 -16.60
N PRO A 39 34.10 5.54 -16.23
CA PRO A 39 33.66 6.92 -16.10
C PRO A 39 33.50 7.55 -17.47
N ALA A 40 32.37 7.31 -18.14
CA ALA A 40 32.01 8.05 -19.34
C ALA A 40 31.67 9.49 -18.97
N THR A 41 32.61 10.35 -19.23
CA THR A 41 32.56 11.79 -19.56
C THR A 41 31.19 12.44 -19.58
N GLY A 42 30.83 13.07 -18.48
CA GLY A 42 29.69 13.98 -18.35
C GLY A 42 29.51 14.29 -16.87
N GLN A 43 30.00 15.43 -16.45
CA GLN A 43 30.13 15.91 -15.07
C GLN A 43 28.80 16.14 -14.35
N TYR A 44 28.01 15.12 -14.10
CA TYR A 44 26.96 15.22 -13.10
C TYR A 44 27.23 14.25 -11.99
N LEU A 45 27.65 14.76 -10.84
CA LEU A 45 27.80 13.95 -9.63
C LEU A 45 26.43 13.38 -9.25
N SER A 46 26.38 12.08 -8.99
CA SER A 46 25.17 11.42 -8.51
C SER A 46 24.69 12.02 -7.18
N GLY A 47 23.38 12.20 -7.04
CA GLY A 47 22.79 12.67 -5.79
C GLY A 47 22.93 14.16 -5.53
N ILE A 48 22.88 15.00 -6.58
CA ILE A 48 22.92 16.47 -6.46
C ILE A 48 21.60 17.09 -6.95
N ILE A 49 21.00 17.93 -6.12
CA ILE A 49 19.94 18.87 -6.50
C ILE A 49 20.60 20.17 -6.94
N PHE A 50 20.24 20.63 -8.13
CA PHE A 50 20.69 21.91 -8.66
C PHE A 50 19.68 23.01 -8.32
N ASN A 51 20.18 24.25 -8.14
CA ASN A 51 19.35 25.38 -7.73
C ASN A 51 18.38 25.02 -6.59
N GLN A 52 18.93 24.41 -5.54
CA GLN A 52 18.20 23.83 -4.42
C GLN A 52 17.39 24.85 -3.60
N ASN A 53 17.81 26.12 -3.66
CA ASN A 53 17.22 27.25 -2.94
C ASN A 53 16.43 28.19 -3.88
N PHE A 54 16.28 27.82 -5.15
CA PHE A 54 15.55 28.60 -6.17
C PHE A 54 16.06 30.03 -6.37
N GLU A 55 17.32 30.31 -6.07
CA GLU A 55 17.92 31.66 -6.25
C GLU A 55 18.16 31.97 -7.74
N ASP A 56 18.45 30.97 -8.56
CA ASP A 56 18.56 31.14 -10.01
C ASP A 56 17.19 31.00 -10.67
N ASP A 57 17.02 31.70 -11.79
CA ASP A 57 15.79 31.63 -12.56
C ASP A 57 15.52 30.22 -13.10
N ILE A 58 14.30 29.77 -12.99
CA ILE A 58 13.84 28.50 -13.55
C ILE A 58 12.83 28.74 -14.66
N ASN A 59 12.80 27.83 -15.64
CA ASN A 59 11.81 27.89 -16.70
C ASN A 59 10.47 27.36 -16.21
N LEU A 60 9.54 28.27 -15.98
CA LEU A 60 8.16 27.97 -15.54
C LEU A 60 7.18 27.85 -16.72
N THR A 61 7.67 27.84 -17.98
CA THR A 61 6.82 27.46 -19.09
C THR A 61 6.50 25.97 -18.98
N LYS A 62 5.21 25.65 -19.05
CA LYS A 62 4.78 24.27 -18.96
C LYS A 62 5.42 23.41 -20.04
N ASN A 63 5.98 22.30 -19.63
CA ASN A 63 6.48 21.26 -20.52
C ASN A 63 5.96 19.90 -20.02
N SER A 64 5.43 19.06 -20.89
CA SER A 64 4.95 17.72 -20.52
C SER A 64 6.07 16.75 -20.15
N ASP A 65 7.29 17.01 -20.63
CA ASP A 65 8.44 16.17 -20.43
C ASP A 65 9.51 16.88 -19.60
N VAL A 66 10.27 16.17 -18.82
CA VAL A 66 11.47 16.68 -18.13
C VAL A 66 12.65 16.58 -19.10
N PRO A 67 13.02 17.67 -19.80
CA PRO A 67 13.85 17.57 -21.00
C PRO A 67 15.34 17.42 -20.70
N GLU A 68 15.83 17.88 -19.54
CA GLU A 68 17.25 17.90 -19.21
C GLU A 68 17.52 17.61 -17.75
N ASP A 69 18.63 16.93 -17.46
CA ASP A 69 19.11 16.72 -16.11
C ASP A 69 19.52 18.02 -15.43
N GLY A 70 19.24 18.11 -14.13
CA GLY A 70 19.69 19.22 -13.28
C GLY A 70 18.92 20.54 -13.43
N LYS A 71 17.82 20.56 -14.18
CA LYS A 71 16.97 21.77 -14.28
C LYS A 71 15.60 21.53 -13.68
N TRP A 72 15.02 22.57 -13.09
CA TRP A 72 13.64 22.56 -12.64
C TRP A 72 12.70 22.93 -13.78
N TYR A 73 11.61 22.16 -13.93
CA TYR A 73 10.60 22.35 -14.96
C TYR A 73 9.21 22.28 -14.37
N TYR A 74 8.33 23.14 -14.82
CA TYR A 74 6.91 23.00 -14.58
C TYR A 74 6.34 22.00 -15.58
N VAL A 75 6.07 20.78 -15.13
CA VAL A 75 5.51 19.73 -15.99
C VAL A 75 3.98 19.67 -15.97
N GLY A 76 3.33 20.42 -15.08
CA GLY A 76 1.90 20.36 -14.88
C GLY A 76 1.50 19.21 -13.95
N GLY A 77 0.36 18.62 -14.19
CA GLY A 77 -0.17 17.51 -13.40
C GLY A 77 -1.52 17.04 -13.93
N TRP A 78 -2.14 16.16 -13.18
CA TRP A 78 -3.44 15.59 -13.56
C TRP A 78 -4.55 16.64 -13.60
N ARG A 79 -4.54 17.61 -12.67
CA ARG A 79 -5.46 18.74 -12.61
C ARG A 79 -4.68 20.02 -12.37
N GLU A 80 -4.51 20.81 -13.40
CA GLU A 80 -3.68 22.03 -13.34
C GLU A 80 -4.46 23.33 -13.59
N SER A 81 -5.73 23.23 -13.98
CA SER A 81 -6.55 24.41 -14.29
C SER A 81 -6.64 25.35 -13.09
N GLY A 82 -6.22 26.60 -13.29
CA GLY A 82 -6.19 27.61 -12.24
C GLY A 82 -4.95 27.61 -11.35
N ALA A 83 -4.01 26.69 -11.53
CA ALA A 83 -2.74 26.74 -10.84
C ALA A 83 -1.82 27.83 -11.41
N LYS A 84 -1.10 28.51 -10.51
CA LYS A 84 -0.02 29.45 -10.84
C LYS A 84 1.26 28.96 -10.20
N VAL A 85 2.30 28.85 -11.00
CA VAL A 85 3.65 28.49 -10.55
C VAL A 85 4.55 29.71 -10.76
N SER A 86 5.31 30.10 -9.75
CA SER A 86 6.18 31.27 -9.77
C SER A 86 7.35 31.11 -8.82
N GLN A 87 8.41 31.89 -9.03
CA GLN A 87 9.41 32.14 -8.00
C GLN A 87 9.08 33.48 -7.31
N ILE A 88 9.27 33.54 -6.00
CA ILE A 88 8.94 34.72 -5.20
C ILE A 88 10.13 35.10 -4.34
N ASP A 89 10.59 36.34 -4.49
CA ASP A 89 11.69 36.92 -3.72
C ASP A 89 11.22 37.30 -2.29
N GLY A 90 12.06 37.08 -1.29
CA GLY A 90 11.80 37.48 0.09
C GLY A 90 10.73 36.64 0.81
N TYR A 91 10.23 35.59 0.21
CA TYR A 91 9.25 34.67 0.80
C TYR A 91 9.82 33.29 1.13
N GLY A 92 11.07 33.02 0.72
CA GLY A 92 11.75 31.76 0.97
C GLY A 92 12.18 31.57 2.42
N TYR A 93 12.79 30.46 2.72
CA TYR A 93 13.32 30.16 4.04
C TYR A 93 14.47 31.13 4.36
N LYS A 94 14.37 31.84 5.51
CA LYS A 94 15.28 32.91 5.89
C LYS A 94 15.27 34.12 4.93
N ASP A 95 14.07 34.45 4.44
CA ASP A 95 13.83 35.58 3.54
C ASP A 95 14.54 35.49 2.18
N SER A 96 14.86 34.25 1.74
CA SER A 96 15.42 33.96 0.43
C SER A 96 14.33 33.95 -0.66
N ARG A 97 14.69 33.56 -1.85
CA ARG A 97 13.75 33.25 -2.94
C ARG A 97 13.19 31.82 -2.77
N CYS A 98 11.98 31.55 -3.25
CA CYS A 98 11.39 30.23 -3.19
C CYS A 98 10.54 29.92 -4.42
N LEU A 99 10.27 28.63 -4.64
CA LEU A 99 9.24 28.17 -5.56
C LEU A 99 7.88 28.29 -4.88
N CYS A 100 6.89 28.83 -5.60
CA CYS A 100 5.51 28.94 -5.15
C CYS A 100 4.57 28.23 -6.13
N ILE A 101 3.69 27.37 -5.60
CA ILE A 101 2.55 26.80 -6.32
C ILE A 101 1.28 27.29 -5.61
N ALA A 102 0.42 28.02 -6.35
CA ALA A 102 -0.82 28.60 -5.85
C ALA A 102 -2.01 28.12 -6.67
N ALA A 103 -3.06 27.69 -6.01
CA ALA A 103 -4.35 27.32 -6.56
C ALA A 103 -5.46 27.76 -5.61
N LEU A 104 -6.11 28.89 -5.88
CA LEU A 104 -7.04 29.50 -4.94
C LEU A 104 -8.49 29.08 -5.21
N ASP A 105 -8.85 28.94 -6.48
CA ASP A 105 -10.24 28.73 -6.88
C ASP A 105 -10.64 27.26 -7.00
N HIS A 106 -9.70 26.40 -7.36
CA HIS A 106 -9.94 24.96 -7.59
C HIS A 106 -8.87 24.11 -6.93
N THR A 107 -9.21 22.86 -6.64
CA THR A 107 -8.22 21.86 -6.25
C THR A 107 -7.42 21.41 -7.47
N VAL A 108 -6.12 21.25 -7.30
CA VAL A 108 -5.17 20.89 -8.34
C VAL A 108 -4.29 19.71 -7.92
N ASP A 109 -3.71 19.04 -8.90
CA ASP A 109 -2.54 18.18 -8.74
C ASP A 109 -1.51 18.69 -9.76
N VAL A 110 -0.51 19.42 -9.28
CA VAL A 110 0.53 20.04 -10.12
C VAL A 110 1.91 19.84 -9.53
N ALA A 111 2.90 19.71 -10.40
CA ALA A 111 4.28 19.45 -10.02
C ALA A 111 5.28 20.35 -10.76
N VAL A 112 6.34 20.71 -10.03
CA VAL A 112 7.61 21.19 -10.59
C VAL A 112 8.65 20.11 -10.34
N VAL A 113 9.35 19.69 -11.39
CA VAL A 113 10.16 18.48 -11.43
C VAL A 113 11.61 18.81 -11.78
N GLN A 114 12.53 18.11 -11.14
CA GLN A 114 13.93 18.06 -11.55
C GLN A 114 14.35 16.60 -11.73
N ARG A 115 14.95 16.29 -12.90
CA ARG A 115 15.64 15.02 -13.10
C ARG A 115 17.07 15.14 -12.58
N ILE A 116 17.48 14.18 -11.77
CA ILE A 116 18.81 14.10 -11.19
C ILE A 116 19.41 12.71 -11.41
N LYS A 117 20.73 12.64 -11.51
CA LYS A 117 21.45 11.36 -11.58
C LYS A 117 21.58 10.74 -10.19
N VAL A 118 21.41 9.45 -10.13
CA VAL A 118 21.55 8.64 -8.90
C VAL A 118 22.24 7.31 -9.24
N VAL A 119 22.63 6.57 -8.22
CA VAL A 119 23.16 5.22 -8.37
C VAL A 119 22.04 4.23 -8.06
N PRO A 120 21.66 3.34 -8.98
CA PRO A 120 20.65 2.32 -8.74
C PRO A 120 21.00 1.47 -7.50
N GLY A 121 19.96 1.07 -6.75
CA GLY A 121 20.12 0.25 -5.56
C GLY A 121 20.74 0.95 -4.35
N LYS A 122 21.00 2.27 -4.43
CA LYS A 122 21.43 3.06 -3.26
C LYS A 122 20.24 3.76 -2.61
N ASN A 123 20.24 3.80 -1.29
CA ASN A 123 19.19 4.47 -0.55
C ASN A 123 19.48 5.97 -0.46
N TYR A 124 18.50 6.76 -0.88
CA TYR A 124 18.54 8.21 -0.83
C TYR A 124 17.44 8.76 0.07
N LYS A 125 17.72 9.92 0.67
CA LYS A 125 16.74 10.74 1.36
C LYS A 125 16.69 12.09 0.69
N VAL A 126 15.54 12.42 0.10
CA VAL A 126 15.24 13.75 -0.44
C VAL A 126 14.49 14.51 0.61
N SER A 127 14.90 15.74 0.89
CA SER A 127 14.25 16.61 1.87
C SER A 127 13.95 17.97 1.25
N VAL A 128 12.86 18.61 1.68
CA VAL A 128 12.48 19.95 1.28
C VAL A 128 11.85 20.70 2.45
N LYS A 129 12.05 22.01 2.52
CA LYS A 129 11.26 22.88 3.37
C LYS A 129 9.99 23.29 2.65
N ILE A 130 8.85 23.08 3.29
CA ILE A 130 7.52 23.46 2.78
C ILE A 130 6.86 24.40 3.80
N LYS A 131 6.30 25.49 3.29
CA LYS A 131 5.41 26.39 4.02
C LYS A 131 4.09 26.45 3.28
N THR A 132 2.98 26.49 4.01
CA THR A 132 1.65 26.48 3.38
C THR A 132 0.78 27.61 3.90
N SER A 133 -0.16 28.08 3.07
CA SER A 133 -1.18 29.04 3.44
C SER A 133 -2.54 28.56 2.92
N GLY A 134 -3.44 28.21 3.84
CA GLY A 134 -4.79 27.77 3.53
C GLY A 134 -4.89 26.52 2.65
N VAL A 135 -3.89 25.63 2.71
CA VAL A 135 -3.89 24.41 1.91
C VAL A 135 -4.94 23.43 2.42
N SER A 136 -5.85 23.02 1.53
CA SER A 136 -6.94 22.09 1.83
C SER A 136 -7.33 21.32 0.56
N GLY A 137 -8.03 20.21 0.71
CA GLY A 137 -8.49 19.40 -0.43
C GLY A 137 -9.69 18.53 -0.07
N ALA A 138 -9.96 17.54 -0.91
CA ALA A 138 -11.07 16.61 -0.74
C ALA A 138 -10.87 15.72 0.51
N ASN A 139 -9.62 15.37 0.79
CA ASN A 139 -9.25 14.66 2.01
C ASN A 139 -8.69 15.65 3.05
N PRO A 140 -8.88 15.40 4.36
CA PRO A 140 -8.32 16.26 5.40
C PRO A 140 -6.81 16.47 5.30
N GLU A 141 -6.11 15.50 4.72
CA GLU A 141 -4.65 15.49 4.58
C GLU A 141 -4.17 15.83 3.17
N SER A 142 -5.03 16.29 2.26
CA SER A 142 -4.59 16.80 0.96
C SER A 142 -3.65 17.97 1.15
N GLY A 143 -2.49 17.96 0.51
CA GLY A 143 -1.47 18.94 0.82
C GLY A 143 -0.32 19.04 -0.16
N ALA A 144 0.71 19.76 0.24
CA ALA A 144 1.96 19.88 -0.47
C ALA A 144 2.95 18.79 -0.04
N CYS A 145 3.73 18.24 -0.97
CA CYS A 145 4.66 17.14 -0.69
C CYS A 145 5.80 17.04 -1.71
N ILE A 146 6.74 16.15 -1.43
CA ILE A 146 7.67 15.58 -2.42
C ILE A 146 7.07 14.27 -2.92
N SER A 147 7.19 14.01 -4.22
CA SER A 147 6.90 12.72 -4.83
C SER A 147 7.90 12.42 -5.95
N LEU A 148 7.74 11.32 -6.65
CA LEU A 148 8.36 11.12 -7.96
C LEU A 148 7.38 11.49 -9.07
N ASN A 149 7.90 12.01 -10.19
CA ASN A 149 7.08 12.33 -11.35
C ASN A 149 6.46 11.07 -11.96
N SER A 150 7.24 10.00 -12.07
CA SER A 150 6.83 8.70 -12.60
C SER A 150 6.03 7.83 -11.60
N ALA A 151 6.19 8.07 -10.31
CA ALA A 151 5.55 7.30 -9.23
C ALA A 151 4.94 8.25 -8.18
N TRP A 152 3.91 8.97 -8.56
CA TRP A 152 3.20 9.95 -7.74
C TRP A 152 2.57 9.36 -6.46
N SER A 153 2.33 8.06 -6.40
CA SER A 153 1.90 7.35 -5.18
C SER A 153 2.99 7.33 -4.11
N LEU A 154 4.26 7.32 -4.51
CA LEU A 154 5.40 7.42 -3.62
C LEU A 154 5.64 8.88 -3.25
N LYS A 155 5.21 9.28 -2.06
CA LYS A 155 5.21 10.67 -1.60
C LYS A 155 5.61 10.79 -0.13
N SER A 156 6.16 11.95 0.23
CA SER A 156 6.45 12.32 1.61
C SER A 156 5.16 12.55 2.40
N LYS A 157 5.31 12.75 3.73
CA LYS A 157 4.25 13.37 4.53
C LYS A 157 3.77 14.66 3.85
N ARG A 158 2.46 14.86 3.83
CA ARG A 158 1.83 16.04 3.24
C ARG A 158 1.76 17.18 4.25
N VAL A 159 1.97 18.41 3.76
CA VAL A 159 1.82 19.64 4.55
C VAL A 159 0.54 20.33 4.10
N TYR A 160 -0.41 20.52 5.03
CA TYR A 160 -1.73 21.10 4.79
C TYR A 160 -2.07 22.17 5.82
N GLY A 161 -3.18 22.88 5.61
CA GLY A 161 -3.56 24.01 6.44
C GLY A 161 -2.70 25.23 6.19
N THR A 162 -2.43 26.00 7.25
CA THR A 162 -1.48 27.09 7.28
C THR A 162 -0.36 26.73 8.24
N THR A 163 0.84 26.48 7.70
CA THR A 163 2.01 26.06 8.48
C THR A 163 3.20 26.94 8.14
N ASP A 164 4.04 27.16 9.10
CA ASP A 164 5.36 27.73 8.84
C ASP A 164 6.32 26.67 8.27
N TRP A 165 7.52 27.10 7.89
CA TRP A 165 8.52 26.24 7.26
C TRP A 165 8.75 24.93 8.02
N THR A 166 8.32 23.84 7.40
CA THR A 166 8.43 22.48 7.92
C THR A 166 9.28 21.66 6.96
N THR A 167 10.19 20.85 7.50
CA THR A 167 10.97 19.92 6.67
C THR A 167 10.21 18.62 6.54
N VAL A 168 10.01 18.19 5.30
CA VAL A 168 9.52 16.85 4.97
C VAL A 168 10.57 16.09 4.17
N SER A 169 10.54 14.77 4.24
CA SER A 169 11.50 13.93 3.54
C SER A 169 10.79 12.76 2.85
N LEU A 170 11.40 12.28 1.79
CA LEU A 170 11.01 11.08 1.06
C LEU A 170 12.25 10.19 0.92
N GLU A 171 12.10 8.92 1.28
CA GLU A 171 13.16 7.93 1.15
C GLU A 171 12.96 7.14 -0.12
N LEU A 172 14.05 6.91 -0.87
CA LEU A 172 14.02 6.37 -2.22
C LEU A 172 15.17 5.39 -2.42
N GLU A 173 14.86 4.29 -3.09
CA GLU A 173 15.85 3.39 -3.69
C GLU A 173 15.55 3.34 -5.20
N PRO A 174 16.30 4.09 -6.02
CA PRO A 174 16.09 4.11 -7.44
C PRO A 174 16.46 2.77 -8.09
N GLU A 175 15.64 2.34 -9.02
CA GLU A 175 15.92 1.20 -9.90
C GLU A 175 16.66 1.63 -11.18
N THR A 176 16.63 2.92 -11.48
CA THR A 176 17.27 3.56 -12.63
C THR A 176 18.40 4.48 -12.19
N ASP A 177 19.23 4.92 -13.12
CA ASP A 177 20.33 5.85 -12.89
C ASP A 177 19.89 7.32 -12.77
N TYR A 178 18.59 7.57 -12.75
CA TYR A 178 18.00 8.89 -12.52
C TYR A 178 16.75 8.82 -11.64
N LEU A 179 16.43 9.97 -11.02
CA LEU A 179 15.16 10.24 -10.34
C LEU A 179 14.56 11.53 -10.87
N GLU A 180 13.25 11.56 -11.02
CA GLU A 180 12.49 12.78 -11.30
C GLU A 180 11.77 13.22 -10.01
N ILE A 181 12.47 14.07 -9.24
CA ILE A 181 11.95 14.60 -7.99
C ILE A 181 10.88 15.64 -8.29
N ALA A 182 9.69 15.47 -7.74
CA ALA A 182 8.53 16.33 -7.94
C ALA A 182 8.14 17.06 -6.66
N LEU A 183 8.11 18.38 -6.71
CA LEU A 183 7.50 19.24 -5.68
C LEU A 183 6.06 19.48 -6.09
N ARG A 184 5.11 19.04 -5.26
CA ARG A 184 3.68 19.00 -5.62
C ARG A 184 2.80 19.80 -4.68
N LEU A 185 1.76 20.39 -5.26
CA LEU A 185 0.53 20.75 -4.55
C LEU A 185 -0.58 19.81 -5.05
N GLY A 186 -1.11 19.00 -4.14
CA GLY A 186 -1.93 17.84 -4.49
C GLY A 186 -1.09 16.65 -4.94
N ALA A 187 -1.65 15.48 -4.94
CA ALA A 187 -1.04 14.26 -5.49
C ALA A 187 -2.13 13.23 -5.71
N ASN A 188 -2.38 12.85 -6.93
CA ASN A 188 -3.33 11.82 -7.34
C ASN A 188 -4.44 11.49 -6.34
N CYS A 189 -5.70 11.70 -6.65
CA CYS A 189 -6.86 11.54 -5.76
C CYS A 189 -6.85 12.40 -4.47
N ASP A 190 -5.73 13.05 -4.14
CA ASP A 190 -5.52 13.94 -3.00
C ASP A 190 -5.35 15.40 -3.47
N ASP A 191 -6.08 15.82 -4.50
CA ASP A 191 -6.03 17.19 -5.04
C ASP A 191 -6.15 18.22 -3.93
N ALA A 192 -5.32 19.26 -4.00
CA ALA A 192 -5.29 20.32 -3.01
C ALA A 192 -5.44 21.72 -3.64
N ARG A 193 -5.95 22.67 -2.87
CA ARG A 193 -5.96 24.10 -3.18
C ARG A 193 -5.26 24.87 -2.06
N GLY A 194 -4.92 26.12 -2.33
CA GLY A 194 -4.19 26.99 -1.39
C GLY A 194 -2.86 27.39 -1.96
N VAL A 195 -1.92 27.78 -1.13
CA VAL A 195 -0.58 28.20 -1.53
C VAL A 195 0.47 27.36 -0.81
N ALA A 196 1.38 26.79 -1.58
CA ALA A 196 2.54 26.07 -1.08
C ALA A 196 3.83 26.73 -1.57
N TYR A 197 4.77 26.94 -0.66
CA TYR A 197 6.11 27.45 -0.90
C TYR A 197 7.11 26.33 -0.63
N PHE A 198 8.09 26.19 -1.52
CA PHE A 198 9.13 25.18 -1.44
C PHE A 198 10.50 25.84 -1.51
N ASP A 199 11.39 25.36 -0.65
CA ASP A 199 12.75 25.87 -0.57
C ASP A 199 13.70 24.82 0.04
N ASN A 200 15.02 25.02 -0.09
CA ASN A 200 16.03 24.15 0.51
C ASN A 200 15.82 22.67 0.19
N VAL A 201 15.72 22.34 -1.10
CA VAL A 201 15.63 20.95 -1.55
C VAL A 201 17.02 20.31 -1.47
N SER A 202 17.13 19.17 -0.84
CA SER A 202 18.39 18.44 -0.70
C SER A 202 18.20 16.97 -0.93
N ILE A 203 19.28 16.31 -1.38
CA ILE A 203 19.38 14.86 -1.46
C ILE A 203 20.66 14.40 -0.78
N SER A 204 20.59 13.29 -0.09
CA SER A 204 21.74 12.65 0.54
C SER A 204 21.57 11.13 0.54
N TYR A 205 22.65 10.39 0.73
CA TYR A 205 22.53 8.98 1.07
C TYR A 205 21.76 8.86 2.39
N ASN A 206 20.82 7.91 2.45
CA ASN A 206 20.04 7.67 3.66
C ASN A 206 20.82 6.72 4.59
N ASN A 207 21.68 7.27 5.41
CA ASN A 207 22.44 6.52 6.41
C ASN A 207 21.60 6.13 7.64
N ASP A 208 20.40 6.69 7.78
CA ASP A 208 19.47 6.39 8.89
C ASP A 208 18.50 5.26 8.54
N LEU A 209 18.51 4.78 7.31
CA LEU A 209 17.71 3.65 6.88
C LEU A 209 18.29 2.35 7.43
N TYR A 210 17.44 1.57 8.08
CA TYR A 210 17.69 0.16 8.39
C TYR A 210 17.21 -0.67 7.21
N VAL A 211 18.07 -1.56 6.74
CA VAL A 211 17.75 -2.51 5.67
C VAL A 211 18.15 -3.90 6.10
N GLN A 212 17.21 -4.83 6.04
CA GLN A 212 17.49 -6.26 6.24
C GLN A 212 16.71 -7.08 5.22
N GLU A 213 17.42 -7.96 4.54
CA GLU A 213 16.87 -8.87 3.54
C GLU A 213 16.68 -10.27 4.09
N SER A 214 15.68 -10.95 3.57
CA SER A 214 15.47 -12.39 3.70
C SER A 214 15.37 -13.03 2.30
N GLU A 215 14.86 -14.24 2.19
CA GLU A 215 14.74 -14.91 0.89
C GLU A 215 13.80 -14.18 -0.08
N HIS A 216 12.64 -13.75 0.42
CA HIS A 216 11.57 -13.14 -0.40
C HIS A 216 11.28 -11.69 -0.05
N LEU A 217 11.82 -11.17 1.04
CA LEU A 217 11.44 -9.86 1.58
C LEU A 217 12.65 -8.95 1.80
N VAL A 218 12.39 -7.64 1.78
CA VAL A 218 13.35 -6.62 2.18
C VAL A 218 12.66 -5.65 3.13
N LEU A 219 13.01 -5.67 4.41
CA LEU A 219 12.56 -4.66 5.36
C LEU A 219 13.40 -3.40 5.21
N MET A 220 12.75 -2.27 5.02
CA MET A 220 13.35 -0.95 4.84
C MET A 220 12.60 0.08 5.70
N CYS A 221 13.16 0.45 6.82
CA CYS A 221 12.55 1.47 7.68
C CYS A 221 13.60 2.33 8.38
N ASP A 222 13.16 3.48 8.89
CA ASP A 222 14.03 4.38 9.64
C ASP A 222 14.55 3.67 10.91
N LYS A 223 15.86 3.73 11.17
CA LYS A 223 16.50 3.10 12.33
C LYS A 223 15.84 3.46 13.66
N LYS A 224 15.26 4.65 13.75
CA LYS A 224 14.55 5.09 14.95
C LYS A 224 13.35 4.22 15.34
N TYR A 225 12.78 3.46 14.39
CA TYR A 225 11.64 2.56 14.64
C TYR A 225 12.08 1.16 15.03
N ILE A 226 13.37 0.81 14.88
CA ILE A 226 13.90 -0.52 15.17
C ILE A 226 14.03 -0.68 16.69
N ALA A 227 13.08 -1.42 17.26
CA ALA A 227 12.97 -1.63 18.72
C ALA A 227 13.51 -2.99 19.20
N ILE A 228 13.92 -3.87 18.27
CA ILE A 228 14.39 -5.22 18.57
C ILE A 228 15.73 -5.48 17.85
N SER A 229 16.42 -6.55 18.22
CA SER A 229 17.73 -6.86 17.64
C SER A 229 17.60 -7.28 16.17
N GLU A 230 18.67 -7.09 15.42
CA GLU A 230 18.80 -7.53 14.03
C GLU A 230 18.54 -9.04 13.88
N SER A 231 19.06 -9.86 14.81
CA SER A 231 18.80 -11.31 14.82
C SER A 231 17.30 -11.61 14.93
N MET A 232 16.58 -10.92 15.81
CA MET A 232 15.13 -11.13 15.97
C MET A 232 14.35 -10.70 14.73
N ILE A 233 14.77 -9.63 14.07
CA ILE A 233 14.18 -9.21 12.79
C ILE A 233 14.44 -10.29 11.73
N GLY A 234 15.66 -10.83 11.65
CA GLY A 234 15.99 -11.91 10.70
C GLY A 234 15.14 -13.17 10.92
N GLU A 235 14.96 -13.57 12.19
CA GLU A 235 14.11 -14.70 12.54
C GLU A 235 12.64 -14.46 12.16
N TRP A 236 12.15 -13.25 12.38
CA TRP A 236 10.80 -12.87 12.02
C TRP A 236 10.60 -12.80 10.49
N LEU A 237 11.51 -12.18 9.75
CA LEU A 237 11.46 -12.18 8.28
C LEU A 237 11.48 -13.61 7.72
N SER A 238 12.25 -14.53 8.32
CA SER A 238 12.24 -15.94 7.94
C SER A 238 10.89 -16.63 8.19
N LYS A 239 10.10 -16.17 9.17
CA LYS A 239 8.70 -16.63 9.36
C LYS A 239 7.80 -16.09 8.25
N LEU A 240 7.96 -14.82 7.88
CA LEU A 240 7.21 -14.22 6.77
C LEU A 240 7.60 -14.83 5.41
N ASP A 241 8.86 -15.25 5.20
CA ASP A 241 9.25 -16.03 4.01
C ASP A 241 8.48 -17.36 3.93
N LYS A 242 8.28 -18.05 5.05
CA LYS A 242 7.45 -19.27 5.08
C LYS A 242 5.98 -18.96 4.75
N VAL A 243 5.47 -17.82 5.19
CA VAL A 243 4.13 -17.34 4.82
C VAL A 243 4.05 -17.10 3.32
N TYR A 244 5.04 -16.43 2.75
CA TYR A 244 5.15 -16.23 1.31
C TYR A 244 5.12 -17.56 0.55
N GLU A 245 5.94 -18.54 0.96
CA GLU A 245 5.97 -19.87 0.33
C GLU A 245 4.65 -20.64 0.51
N ALA A 246 3.95 -20.47 1.64
CA ALA A 246 2.62 -21.02 1.81
C ALA A 246 1.63 -20.41 0.79
N TYR A 247 1.71 -19.11 0.53
CA TYR A 247 0.89 -18.47 -0.51
C TYR A 247 1.27 -18.95 -1.90
N VAL A 248 2.57 -19.11 -2.21
CA VAL A 248 3.02 -19.71 -3.47
C VAL A 248 2.39 -21.08 -3.69
N GLU A 249 2.33 -21.92 -2.67
CA GLU A 249 1.68 -23.22 -2.74
C GLU A 249 0.17 -23.10 -2.95
N LEU A 250 -0.51 -22.24 -2.18
CA LEU A 250 -1.95 -21.99 -2.34
C LEU A 250 -2.30 -21.57 -3.79
N PHE A 251 -1.39 -20.90 -4.47
CA PHE A 251 -1.53 -20.42 -5.83
C PHE A 251 -0.77 -21.28 -6.88
N SER A 252 -0.54 -22.55 -6.57
CA SER A 252 0.06 -23.52 -7.52
C SER A 252 1.40 -23.08 -8.11
N GLY A 253 2.27 -22.50 -7.28
CA GLY A 253 3.62 -22.10 -7.65
C GLY A 253 3.74 -20.68 -8.23
N ARG A 254 2.67 -19.90 -8.26
CA ARG A 254 2.70 -18.54 -8.78
C ARG A 254 3.29 -17.57 -7.74
N LYS A 255 4.13 -16.68 -8.22
CA LYS A 255 4.83 -15.67 -7.41
C LYS A 255 4.41 -14.27 -7.87
N PRO A 256 4.09 -13.34 -6.95
CA PRO A 256 3.84 -11.95 -7.31
C PRO A 256 5.14 -11.29 -7.83
N TYR A 257 4.97 -10.21 -8.58
CA TYR A 257 6.08 -9.39 -9.11
C TYR A 257 7.17 -10.19 -9.85
N GLY A 258 6.79 -11.27 -10.54
CA GLY A 258 7.74 -12.13 -11.26
C GLY A 258 8.73 -12.88 -10.35
N GLY A 259 8.46 -12.96 -9.04
CA GLY A 259 9.34 -13.57 -8.05
C GLY A 259 10.40 -12.63 -7.48
N ASN A 260 10.35 -11.35 -7.82
CA ASN A 260 11.19 -10.35 -7.17
C ASN A 260 10.84 -10.21 -5.68
N LYS A 261 11.83 -9.86 -4.86
CA LYS A 261 11.61 -9.63 -3.43
C LYS A 261 10.61 -8.51 -3.20
N ILE A 262 9.69 -8.72 -2.27
CA ILE A 262 8.75 -7.69 -1.84
C ILE A 262 9.42 -6.81 -0.80
N ARG A 263 9.42 -5.51 -1.04
CA ARG A 263 9.92 -4.52 -0.08
C ARG A 263 8.82 -4.15 0.91
N ILE A 264 9.18 -4.08 2.18
CA ILE A 264 8.32 -3.55 3.27
C ILE A 264 8.95 -2.25 3.70
N ARG A 265 8.23 -1.13 3.53
CA ARG A 265 8.80 0.19 3.71
C ARG A 265 8.00 1.04 4.67
N SER A 266 8.69 1.75 5.57
CA SER A 266 8.04 2.76 6.42
C SER A 266 7.51 3.93 5.60
N GLY A 267 6.33 4.43 5.96
CA GLY A 267 5.73 5.59 5.32
C GLY A 267 4.71 6.29 6.21
N SER A 268 4.48 7.58 5.92
CA SER A 268 3.43 8.35 6.58
C SER A 268 2.13 8.21 5.78
N ILE A 269 1.33 7.23 6.14
CA ILE A 269 0.07 6.89 5.48
C ILE A 269 -1.10 6.93 6.47
N ASN A 270 -2.33 6.97 5.97
CA ASN A 270 -3.56 7.06 6.77
C ASN A 270 -4.21 5.70 7.07
N ALA A 271 -3.54 4.59 6.74
CA ALA A 271 -3.92 3.24 7.10
C ALA A 271 -2.85 2.60 7.99
N TRP A 272 -3.05 1.38 8.44
CA TRP A 272 -2.03 0.61 9.14
C TRP A 272 -0.90 0.19 8.19
N ALA A 273 -1.25 -0.34 7.01
CA ALA A 273 -0.36 -0.58 5.89
C ALA A 273 -1.15 -0.54 4.57
N TYR A 274 -0.45 -0.61 3.45
CA TYR A 274 -0.98 -0.85 2.11
C TYR A 274 -0.13 -1.90 1.42
N ALA A 275 -0.78 -2.86 0.79
CA ALA A 275 -0.15 -3.85 -0.07
C ALA A 275 0.54 -3.23 -1.29
N GLY A 276 1.39 -3.99 -1.93
CA GLY A 276 2.15 -3.60 -3.11
C GLY A 276 3.65 -3.88 -2.97
N ASN A 277 4.41 -3.52 -3.99
CA ASN A 277 5.87 -3.57 -3.89
C ASN A 277 6.45 -2.16 -4.12
N PRO A 278 6.68 -1.39 -3.03
CA PRO A 278 6.74 -1.83 -1.62
C PRO A 278 5.37 -1.92 -0.94
N ILE A 279 5.24 -2.85 0.01
CA ILE A 279 4.24 -2.73 1.07
C ILE A 279 4.59 -1.48 1.86
N GLN A 280 3.64 -0.54 1.96
CA GLN A 280 3.83 0.69 2.74
C GLN A 280 3.32 0.46 4.16
N TRP A 281 4.22 0.48 5.12
CA TRP A 281 3.90 0.27 6.52
C TRP A 281 3.90 1.60 7.28
N ASN A 282 2.81 1.90 7.97
CA ASN A 282 2.67 3.18 8.69
C ASN A 282 3.68 3.28 9.83
N GLU A 283 4.49 4.33 9.75
CA GLU A 283 5.57 4.62 10.69
C GLU A 283 5.11 4.68 12.17
N ASN A 284 3.85 5.02 12.42
CA ASN A 284 3.31 5.12 13.78
C ASN A 284 3.14 3.75 14.49
N TYR A 285 3.10 2.65 13.72
CA TYR A 285 2.84 1.32 14.28
C TYR A 285 4.07 0.41 14.29
N ILE A 286 5.17 0.77 13.61
CA ILE A 286 6.34 -0.11 13.43
C ILE A 286 6.95 -0.52 14.77
N THR A 287 7.24 0.45 15.64
CA THR A 287 7.90 0.17 16.93
C THR A 287 7.07 -0.75 17.81
N GLU A 288 5.76 -0.50 17.92
CA GLU A 288 4.85 -1.31 18.72
C GLU A 288 4.73 -2.73 18.15
N THR A 289 4.59 -2.85 16.83
CA THR A 289 4.52 -4.15 16.16
C THR A 289 5.80 -4.96 16.35
N LEU A 290 6.98 -4.33 16.22
CA LEU A 290 8.24 -5.02 16.47
C LEU A 290 8.38 -5.48 17.93
N MET A 291 7.81 -4.76 18.89
CA MET A 291 7.75 -5.24 20.27
C MET A 291 6.84 -6.47 20.41
N SER A 292 5.72 -6.54 19.69
CA SER A 292 4.87 -7.74 19.64
C SER A 292 5.59 -8.93 18.96
N VAL A 293 6.36 -8.65 17.90
CA VAL A 293 7.24 -9.65 17.24
C VAL A 293 8.23 -10.25 18.24
N LYS A 294 8.81 -9.44 19.12
CA LYS A 294 9.69 -9.91 20.20
C LYS A 294 9.00 -10.92 21.12
N GLU A 295 7.71 -10.76 21.36
CA GLU A 295 6.89 -11.67 22.18
C GLU A 295 6.35 -12.88 21.39
N GLY A 296 6.71 -13.00 20.10
CA GLY A 296 6.38 -14.16 19.27
C GLY A 296 5.32 -13.93 18.19
N ASP A 297 4.77 -12.73 18.08
CA ASP A 297 3.82 -12.36 17.01
C ASP A 297 4.48 -12.48 15.62
N TRP A 298 3.77 -13.06 14.66
CA TRP A 298 4.19 -13.09 13.26
C TRP A 298 3.74 -11.85 12.49
N CYS A 299 2.98 -10.98 13.13
CA CYS A 299 2.39 -9.76 12.59
C CYS A 299 1.24 -10.00 11.60
N PHE A 300 0.03 -10.07 12.17
CA PHE A 300 -1.24 -10.21 11.43
C PHE A 300 -1.31 -9.28 10.22
N GLY A 301 -1.05 -7.99 10.42
CA GLY A 301 -1.20 -6.99 9.36
C GLY A 301 -0.27 -7.23 8.17
N LEU A 302 1.02 -7.50 8.39
CA LEU A 302 1.92 -7.75 7.25
C LEU A 302 1.65 -9.07 6.53
N MET A 303 1.18 -10.10 7.25
CA MET A 303 0.73 -11.33 6.59
C MET A 303 -0.49 -11.07 5.72
N HIS A 304 -1.40 -10.20 6.15
CA HIS A 304 -2.58 -9.78 5.39
C HIS A 304 -2.18 -8.98 4.14
N GLU A 305 -1.29 -7.99 4.26
CA GLU A 305 -0.81 -7.21 3.11
C GLU A 305 -0.05 -8.09 2.09
N LEU A 306 0.78 -9.02 2.56
CA LEU A 306 1.36 -10.04 1.69
C LEU A 306 0.28 -10.87 0.99
N GLY A 307 -0.83 -11.14 1.67
CA GLY A 307 -1.98 -11.83 1.09
C GLY A 307 -2.55 -11.07 -0.12
N HIS A 308 -2.67 -9.76 -0.05
CA HIS A 308 -3.10 -8.92 -1.18
C HIS A 308 -2.16 -9.03 -2.37
N ASP A 309 -0.84 -9.07 -2.15
CA ASP A 309 0.14 -9.16 -3.24
C ASP A 309 0.02 -10.46 -4.05
N PHE A 310 -0.57 -11.49 -3.47
CA PHE A 310 -0.91 -12.73 -4.16
C PHE A 310 -2.29 -12.70 -4.84
N ALA A 311 -2.99 -11.57 -4.81
CA ALA A 311 -4.20 -11.44 -5.60
C ALA A 311 -3.86 -11.68 -7.08
N PRO A 312 -4.62 -12.50 -7.81
CA PRO A 312 -4.51 -12.54 -9.25
C PRO A 312 -4.68 -11.12 -9.78
N GLY A 313 -3.82 -10.66 -10.68
CA GLY A 313 -3.65 -9.25 -11.13
C GLY A 313 -4.91 -8.53 -11.63
N HIS A 314 -6.06 -9.08 -11.40
CA HIS A 314 -7.37 -8.58 -11.80
C HIS A 314 -8.44 -8.80 -10.72
N PHE A 315 -8.09 -9.22 -9.52
CA PHE A 315 -9.02 -9.31 -8.39
C PHE A 315 -9.38 -7.95 -7.77
N THR A 316 -8.92 -6.86 -8.36
CA THR A 316 -9.58 -5.56 -8.19
C THR A 316 -11.09 -5.63 -8.48
N GLU A 317 -11.55 -6.68 -9.15
CA GLU A 317 -12.96 -6.94 -9.42
C GLU A 317 -13.73 -7.50 -8.23
N PHE A 318 -13.04 -8.05 -7.21
CA PHE A 318 -13.64 -8.26 -5.88
C PHE A 318 -13.57 -7.00 -5.02
N SER A 319 -12.89 -5.94 -5.46
CA SER A 319 -12.85 -4.70 -4.73
C SER A 319 -14.22 -4.03 -4.79
N ALA A 320 -14.93 -4.13 -3.70
CA ALA A 320 -16.09 -3.31 -3.44
C ALA A 320 -15.67 -2.06 -2.67
N THR A 321 -16.42 -1.01 -2.83
CA THR A 321 -16.18 0.27 -2.16
C THR A 321 -16.56 0.28 -0.68
N GLY A 322 -17.12 -0.81 -0.16
CA GLY A 322 -17.53 -0.95 1.25
C GLY A 322 -16.49 -1.72 2.07
N ALA A 323 -16.10 -1.20 3.22
CA ALA A 323 -15.40 -1.99 4.22
C ALA A 323 -16.27 -3.20 4.59
N CYS A 324 -15.64 -4.36 4.71
CA CYS A 324 -16.28 -5.56 5.26
C CYS A 324 -17.32 -6.28 4.39
N ASP A 325 -17.37 -6.01 3.11
CA ASP A 325 -18.18 -6.76 2.16
C ASP A 325 -17.38 -7.93 1.55
N PHE A 326 -17.95 -8.65 0.58
CA PHE A 326 -17.19 -9.65 -0.17
C PHE A 326 -16.21 -8.96 -1.11
N ASN A 327 -15.02 -8.72 -0.64
CA ASN A 327 -13.98 -7.96 -1.31
C ASN A 327 -12.59 -8.61 -1.10
N GLU A 328 -11.57 -7.95 -1.60
CA GLU A 328 -10.19 -8.42 -1.51
C GLU A 328 -9.67 -8.50 -0.05
N GLU A 329 -10.25 -7.72 0.87
CA GLU A 329 -9.95 -7.82 2.31
C GLU A 329 -10.32 -9.19 2.88
N VAL A 330 -11.49 -9.73 2.49
CA VAL A 330 -11.91 -11.08 2.87
C VAL A 330 -10.97 -12.12 2.27
N MET A 331 -10.51 -11.90 1.03
CA MET A 331 -9.60 -12.83 0.36
C MET A 331 -8.18 -12.77 0.94
N ALA A 332 -7.67 -11.62 1.31
CA ALA A 332 -6.38 -11.48 1.99
C ALA A 332 -6.39 -12.17 3.36
N ASN A 333 -7.45 -11.97 4.15
CA ASN A 333 -7.68 -12.68 5.40
C ASN A 333 -7.74 -14.19 5.18
N TRP A 334 -8.38 -14.63 4.11
CA TRP A 334 -8.50 -16.06 3.77
C TRP A 334 -7.15 -16.69 3.44
N ARG A 335 -6.29 -15.99 2.67
CA ARG A 335 -4.91 -16.41 2.37
C ARG A 335 -4.06 -16.48 3.64
N MET A 336 -4.16 -15.45 4.48
CA MET A 336 -3.47 -15.43 5.77
C MET A 336 -3.90 -16.60 6.66
N TYR A 337 -5.20 -16.92 6.70
CA TYR A 337 -5.71 -18.07 7.43
C TYR A 337 -5.06 -19.38 6.96
N TYR A 338 -4.93 -19.58 5.65
CA TYR A 338 -4.22 -20.74 5.09
C TYR A 338 -2.80 -20.87 5.65
N ALA A 339 -2.03 -19.79 5.58
CA ALA A 339 -0.64 -19.81 6.05
C ALA A 339 -0.56 -20.07 7.56
N LEU A 340 -1.41 -19.42 8.35
CA LEU A 340 -1.45 -19.62 9.81
C LEU A 340 -1.76 -21.08 10.17
N GLU A 341 -2.76 -21.65 9.56
CA GLU A 341 -3.12 -23.05 9.81
C GLU A 341 -2.01 -24.01 9.39
N LYS A 342 -1.46 -23.82 8.19
CA LYS A 342 -0.41 -24.69 7.64
C LYS A 342 0.88 -24.66 8.44
N LEU A 343 1.26 -23.50 8.94
CA LEU A 343 2.57 -23.27 9.57
C LEU A 343 2.49 -23.28 11.11
N ASP A 344 1.30 -23.46 11.67
CA ASP A 344 1.02 -23.26 13.09
C ASP A 344 1.54 -21.90 13.59
N GLY A 345 1.30 -20.87 12.76
CA GLY A 345 1.77 -19.51 12.99
C GLY A 345 1.04 -18.84 14.14
N VAL A 346 1.64 -17.84 14.75
CA VAL A 346 1.10 -17.13 15.91
C VAL A 346 0.83 -15.68 15.56
N VAL A 347 -0.38 -15.20 15.82
CA VAL A 347 -0.72 -13.78 15.64
C VAL A 347 -1.41 -13.20 16.86
N PHE A 348 -1.10 -11.93 17.13
CA PHE A 348 -1.73 -11.16 18.19
C PHE A 348 -2.77 -10.23 17.57
N ASN A 349 -3.99 -10.27 18.07
CA ASN A 349 -5.06 -9.40 17.61
C ASN A 349 -6.05 -9.14 18.75
N ASN A 350 -6.41 -7.87 18.99
CA ASN A 350 -7.36 -7.46 20.03
C ASN A 350 -7.04 -8.04 21.43
N ASP A 351 -5.79 -7.93 21.88
CA ASP A 351 -5.29 -8.47 23.15
C ASP A 351 -5.41 -10.00 23.30
N LYS A 352 -5.64 -10.72 22.21
CA LYS A 352 -5.69 -12.18 22.16
C LYS A 352 -4.56 -12.72 21.29
N ILE A 353 -4.12 -13.92 21.63
CA ILE A 353 -3.11 -14.69 20.89
C ILE A 353 -3.83 -15.85 20.23
N TYR A 354 -3.61 -16.02 18.93
CA TYR A 354 -4.16 -17.12 18.16
C TYR A 354 -3.03 -17.98 17.58
N HIS A 355 -3.11 -19.28 17.77
CA HIS A 355 -2.16 -20.27 17.22
C HIS A 355 -2.81 -21.01 16.05
N GLY A 356 -2.15 -20.98 14.90
CA GLY A 356 -2.57 -21.74 13.73
C GLY A 356 -4.06 -21.56 13.43
N LYS A 357 -4.80 -22.66 13.40
CA LYS A 357 -6.24 -22.66 13.10
C LYS A 357 -7.13 -21.99 14.15
N GLU A 358 -6.61 -21.69 15.35
CA GLU A 358 -7.41 -20.99 16.37
C GLU A 358 -7.83 -19.59 15.93
N VAL A 359 -7.10 -19.01 14.97
CA VAL A 359 -7.47 -17.72 14.37
C VAL A 359 -8.89 -17.71 13.79
N VAL A 360 -9.49 -18.86 13.53
CA VAL A 360 -10.90 -18.98 13.13
C VAL A 360 -11.85 -18.32 14.13
N ALA A 361 -11.48 -18.27 15.42
CA ALA A 361 -12.28 -17.61 16.44
C ALA A 361 -12.44 -16.10 16.18
N LEU A 362 -11.42 -15.45 15.62
CA LEU A 362 -11.49 -14.05 15.19
C LEU A 362 -12.66 -13.80 14.23
N TYR A 363 -12.84 -14.71 13.28
CA TYR A 363 -13.86 -14.61 12.24
C TYR A 363 -15.22 -15.15 12.69
N ARG A 364 -15.21 -16.09 13.64
CA ARG A 364 -16.42 -16.70 14.14
C ARG A 364 -17.10 -15.87 15.21
N SER A 365 -16.38 -15.41 16.23
CA SER A 365 -17.00 -14.89 17.47
C SER A 365 -16.33 -13.67 18.09
N ASP A 366 -15.03 -13.44 17.84
CA ASP A 366 -14.20 -12.57 18.66
C ASP A 366 -14.19 -11.10 18.23
N THR A 367 -14.85 -10.76 17.12
CA THR A 367 -14.96 -9.38 16.63
C THR A 367 -16.42 -8.95 16.47
N PRO A 368 -16.72 -7.65 16.48
CA PRO A 368 -18.08 -7.16 16.28
C PRO A 368 -18.71 -7.59 14.94
N ASN A 369 -17.92 -7.73 13.87
CA ASN A 369 -18.36 -8.16 12.54
C ASN A 369 -18.08 -9.65 12.25
N SER A 370 -17.89 -10.45 13.29
CA SER A 370 -17.75 -11.91 13.19
C SER A 370 -19.08 -12.60 12.86
N TYR A 371 -18.99 -13.85 12.43
CA TYR A 371 -20.13 -14.66 12.02
C TYR A 371 -21.25 -14.73 13.06
N ASP A 372 -20.92 -15.04 14.33
CA ASP A 372 -21.93 -15.17 15.39
C ASP A 372 -22.65 -13.84 15.67
N ASN A 373 -21.96 -12.73 15.53
CA ASN A 373 -22.48 -11.40 15.81
C ASN A 373 -23.31 -10.79 14.65
N ILE A 374 -23.01 -11.16 13.41
CA ILE A 374 -23.64 -10.59 12.22
C ILE A 374 -24.54 -11.61 11.52
N ILE A 375 -23.97 -12.60 10.85
CA ILE A 375 -24.69 -13.50 9.96
C ILE A 375 -25.65 -14.42 10.74
N LYS A 376 -25.14 -15.11 11.76
CA LYS A 376 -25.95 -15.99 12.60
C LYS A 376 -27.03 -15.24 13.39
N ALA A 377 -26.77 -13.98 13.75
CA ALA A 377 -27.75 -13.12 14.40
C ALA A 377 -28.80 -12.54 13.40
N GLY A 378 -28.74 -12.88 12.12
CA GLY A 378 -29.67 -12.39 11.09
C GLY A 378 -29.50 -10.91 10.74
N ARG A 379 -28.35 -10.32 11.07
CA ARG A 379 -28.02 -8.94 10.75
C ARG A 379 -27.44 -8.86 9.34
N CYS A 380 -27.71 -7.76 8.65
CA CYS A 380 -27.29 -7.54 7.26
C CYS A 380 -26.37 -6.32 7.13
N GLU A 381 -25.71 -5.93 8.18
CA GLU A 381 -24.70 -4.87 8.17
C GLU A 381 -23.31 -5.50 8.16
N GLU A 382 -22.41 -5.01 7.38
CA GLU A 382 -20.97 -5.33 7.39
C GLU A 382 -20.65 -6.80 7.71
N MET A 383 -20.72 -7.67 6.71
CA MET A 383 -20.54 -9.12 6.91
C MET A 383 -19.08 -9.56 7.06
N GLY A 384 -18.13 -8.76 6.64
CA GLY A 384 -16.68 -8.87 6.73
C GLY A 384 -16.10 -10.20 7.22
N ASN A 385 -15.67 -10.22 8.48
CA ASN A 385 -15.11 -11.42 9.11
C ASN A 385 -16.07 -12.61 9.10
N GLY A 386 -17.38 -12.36 9.17
CA GLY A 386 -18.38 -13.41 9.08
C GLY A 386 -18.32 -14.18 7.74
N LEU A 387 -18.06 -13.51 6.62
CA LEU A 387 -17.86 -14.17 5.32
C LEU A 387 -16.60 -15.04 5.31
N THR A 388 -15.51 -14.57 5.91
CA THR A 388 -14.29 -15.39 6.07
C THR A 388 -14.57 -16.69 6.80
N TYR A 389 -15.40 -16.65 7.85
CA TYR A 389 -15.82 -17.86 8.56
C TYR A 389 -16.70 -18.78 7.69
N CYS A 390 -17.56 -18.23 6.83
CA CYS A 390 -18.31 -19.05 5.87
C CYS A 390 -17.39 -19.80 4.91
N LEU A 391 -16.34 -19.15 4.40
CA LEU A 391 -15.32 -19.79 3.58
C LEU A 391 -14.57 -20.89 4.35
N TRP A 392 -14.31 -20.67 5.64
CA TRP A 392 -13.68 -21.67 6.50
C TRP A 392 -14.50 -22.96 6.58
N ARG A 393 -15.82 -22.89 6.64
CA ARG A 393 -16.68 -24.10 6.66
C ARG A 393 -16.53 -24.92 5.38
N ILE A 394 -16.41 -24.29 4.22
CA ILE A 394 -16.13 -24.98 2.96
C ILE A 394 -14.78 -25.70 3.04
N ARG A 395 -13.76 -25.03 3.58
CA ARG A 395 -12.44 -25.62 3.81
C ARG A 395 -12.52 -26.79 4.78
N ASP A 396 -13.28 -26.69 5.85
CA ASP A 396 -13.44 -27.76 6.87
C ASP A 396 -14.10 -29.00 6.28
N ALA A 397 -15.07 -28.79 5.39
CA ALA A 397 -15.78 -29.88 4.69
C ALA A 397 -14.94 -30.57 3.61
N TYR A 398 -14.16 -29.82 2.81
CA TYR A 398 -13.53 -30.32 1.60
C TYR A 398 -12.00 -30.18 1.55
N GLY A 399 -11.39 -29.54 2.54
CA GLY A 399 -9.93 -29.34 2.63
C GLY A 399 -9.41 -28.23 1.74
N TRP A 400 -8.08 -28.04 1.79
CA TRP A 400 -7.40 -26.97 1.05
C TRP A 400 -7.20 -27.26 -0.45
N GLN A 401 -7.18 -28.52 -0.86
CA GLN A 401 -6.95 -28.86 -2.27
C GLN A 401 -8.02 -28.25 -3.20
N VAL A 402 -9.27 -28.22 -2.75
CA VAL A 402 -10.37 -27.56 -3.47
C VAL A 402 -10.07 -26.09 -3.73
N TRP A 403 -9.47 -25.42 -2.76
CA TRP A 403 -9.07 -24.01 -2.90
C TRP A 403 -7.88 -23.82 -3.82
N ILE A 404 -6.86 -24.68 -3.73
CA ILE A 404 -5.69 -24.65 -4.62
C ILE A 404 -6.13 -24.83 -6.08
N ASP A 405 -6.97 -25.82 -6.34
CA ASP A 405 -7.47 -26.10 -7.69
C ASP A 405 -8.38 -24.98 -8.21
N THR A 406 -9.18 -24.38 -7.33
CA THR A 406 -10.00 -23.20 -7.63
C THR A 406 -9.15 -22.01 -8.05
N TRP A 407 -8.11 -21.68 -7.28
CA TRP A 407 -7.21 -20.59 -7.64
C TRP A 407 -6.44 -20.88 -8.92
N ASP A 408 -6.04 -22.12 -9.17
CA ASP A 408 -5.39 -22.50 -10.41
C ASP A 408 -6.32 -22.32 -11.61
N GLU A 409 -7.61 -22.73 -11.51
CA GLU A 409 -8.62 -22.49 -12.54
C GLU A 409 -8.80 -20.98 -12.79
N ILE A 410 -8.96 -20.20 -11.73
CA ILE A 410 -9.12 -18.76 -11.79
C ILE A 410 -7.96 -18.11 -12.56
N TYR A 411 -6.72 -18.46 -12.27
CA TYR A 411 -5.56 -17.91 -12.96
C TYR A 411 -5.49 -18.34 -14.44
N ARG A 412 -5.79 -19.59 -14.73
CA ARG A 412 -5.70 -20.12 -16.12
C ARG A 412 -6.77 -19.57 -17.04
N THR A 413 -7.96 -19.40 -16.53
CA THR A 413 -9.11 -19.02 -17.37
C THR A 413 -9.25 -17.52 -17.54
N ARG A 414 -8.38 -16.71 -16.89
CA ARG A 414 -8.52 -15.25 -16.88
C ARG A 414 -9.97 -14.84 -16.60
N ILE A 415 -10.52 -15.39 -15.54
CA ILE A 415 -11.91 -15.19 -15.11
C ILE A 415 -12.32 -13.71 -15.02
N ASN A 416 -11.36 -12.81 -14.97
CA ASN A 416 -11.55 -11.37 -15.09
C ASN A 416 -12.39 -10.94 -16.30
N SER A 417 -12.32 -11.67 -17.39
CA SER A 417 -13.20 -11.42 -18.53
C SER A 417 -14.65 -11.84 -18.28
N VAL A 418 -14.91 -12.56 -17.19
CA VAL A 418 -16.22 -13.12 -16.82
C VAL A 418 -16.79 -12.42 -15.59
N MET A 419 -15.96 -11.95 -14.64
CA MET A 419 -16.38 -11.08 -13.56
C MET A 419 -16.41 -9.64 -14.05
N GLU A 420 -17.41 -9.30 -14.83
CA GLU A 420 -17.58 -7.97 -15.36
C GLU A 420 -17.85 -6.95 -14.24
N SER A 421 -17.45 -5.72 -14.47
CA SER A 421 -17.77 -4.56 -13.60
C SER A 421 -19.28 -4.38 -13.36
N SER A 422 -20.12 -5.04 -14.14
CA SER A 422 -21.57 -5.11 -13.98
C SER A 422 -22.03 -6.09 -12.90
N MET A 423 -21.20 -7.02 -12.44
CA MET A 423 -21.56 -7.97 -11.39
C MET A 423 -21.59 -7.30 -10.04
N ASN A 424 -22.68 -7.49 -9.29
CA ASN A 424 -22.73 -7.12 -7.89
C ASN A 424 -21.96 -8.15 -7.03
N GLN A 425 -21.71 -7.84 -5.77
CA GLN A 425 -20.91 -8.69 -4.89
C GLN A 425 -21.51 -10.08 -4.68
N TRP A 426 -22.85 -10.21 -4.66
CA TRP A 426 -23.49 -11.53 -4.60
C TRP A 426 -23.14 -12.38 -5.83
N GLN A 427 -23.21 -11.80 -7.01
CA GLN A 427 -22.89 -12.54 -8.25
C GLN A 427 -21.44 -13.02 -8.28
N LYS A 428 -20.51 -12.21 -7.77
CA LYS A 428 -19.10 -12.58 -7.60
C LYS A 428 -18.92 -13.71 -6.57
N PHE A 429 -19.58 -13.59 -5.42
CA PHE A 429 -19.55 -14.62 -4.38
C PHE A 429 -20.13 -15.95 -4.87
N ASP A 430 -21.31 -15.93 -5.48
CA ASP A 430 -21.97 -17.10 -6.02
C ASP A 430 -21.15 -17.77 -7.13
N TYR A 431 -20.44 -16.97 -7.93
CA TYR A 431 -19.52 -17.47 -8.95
C TYR A 431 -18.32 -18.19 -8.32
N LEU A 432 -17.72 -17.65 -7.26
CA LEU A 432 -16.68 -18.34 -6.50
C LEU A 432 -17.19 -19.69 -5.95
N LEU A 433 -18.39 -19.71 -5.35
CA LEU A 433 -18.99 -20.96 -4.87
C LEU A 433 -19.19 -21.98 -5.99
N THR A 434 -19.55 -21.50 -7.19
CA THR A 434 -19.72 -22.37 -8.37
C THR A 434 -18.39 -22.99 -8.81
N ILE A 435 -17.29 -22.25 -8.80
CA ILE A 435 -15.97 -22.81 -9.15
C ILE A 435 -15.51 -23.79 -8.07
N LEU A 436 -15.65 -23.42 -6.80
CA LEU A 436 -15.31 -24.30 -5.68
C LEU A 436 -16.04 -25.63 -5.80
N SER A 437 -17.34 -25.63 -6.14
CA SER A 437 -18.15 -26.85 -6.30
C SER A 437 -17.63 -27.77 -7.41
N LYS A 438 -17.01 -27.24 -8.48
CA LYS A 438 -16.40 -28.06 -9.54
C LYS A 438 -15.21 -28.88 -9.04
N HIS A 439 -14.51 -28.38 -8.02
CA HIS A 439 -13.29 -28.98 -7.49
C HIS A 439 -13.54 -29.82 -6.22
N THR A 440 -14.78 -29.90 -5.73
CA THR A 440 -15.12 -30.80 -4.63
C THR A 440 -15.07 -32.27 -5.09
N PRO A 441 -14.84 -33.23 -4.22
CA PRO A 441 -15.03 -34.64 -4.53
C PRO A 441 -16.44 -34.87 -5.10
N ASP A 442 -16.51 -35.56 -6.25
CA ASP A 442 -17.77 -35.91 -6.92
C ASP A 442 -18.64 -34.69 -7.36
N GLY A 443 -18.07 -33.47 -7.42
CA GLY A 443 -18.78 -32.27 -7.86
C GLY A 443 -19.89 -31.82 -6.90
N GLN A 444 -19.73 -32.07 -5.60
CA GLN A 444 -20.70 -31.65 -4.58
C GLN A 444 -20.79 -30.12 -4.51
N ASP A 445 -22.01 -29.61 -4.35
CA ASP A 445 -22.23 -28.16 -4.23
C ASP A 445 -21.76 -27.66 -2.85
N VAL A 446 -20.76 -26.80 -2.83
CA VAL A 446 -20.26 -26.19 -1.57
C VAL A 446 -21.32 -25.39 -0.84
N ARG A 447 -22.41 -25.00 -1.50
CA ARG A 447 -23.55 -24.30 -0.89
C ARG A 447 -24.24 -25.13 0.19
N GLU A 448 -24.11 -26.46 0.13
CA GLU A 448 -24.62 -27.39 1.17
C GLU A 448 -23.91 -27.23 2.51
N THR A 449 -22.76 -26.56 2.56
CA THR A 449 -22.08 -26.25 3.84
C THR A 449 -22.72 -25.08 4.59
N PHE A 450 -23.65 -24.38 3.96
CA PHE A 450 -24.34 -23.24 4.57
C PHE A 450 -25.62 -23.71 5.25
N PRO A 451 -25.88 -23.28 6.50
CA PRO A 451 -27.16 -23.55 7.16
C PRO A 451 -28.35 -23.00 6.38
N ASP A 452 -29.52 -23.60 6.59
CA ASP A 452 -30.76 -23.19 5.95
C ASP A 452 -31.03 -21.67 6.12
N GLY A 453 -31.28 -20.99 5.01
CA GLY A 453 -31.60 -19.56 4.96
C GLY A 453 -30.40 -18.61 5.09
N GLU A 454 -29.18 -19.13 5.36
CA GLU A 454 -28.00 -18.27 5.51
C GLU A 454 -27.57 -17.66 4.17
N LEU A 455 -27.56 -18.46 3.10
CA LEU A 455 -27.25 -17.93 1.76
C LEU A 455 -28.25 -16.90 1.29
N ASP A 456 -29.54 -17.02 1.66
CA ASP A 456 -30.55 -16.03 1.34
C ASP A 456 -30.27 -14.69 2.06
N LEU A 457 -29.83 -14.73 3.31
CA LEU A 457 -29.42 -13.57 4.07
C LEU A 457 -28.20 -12.89 3.43
N ILE A 458 -27.14 -13.68 3.13
CA ILE A 458 -25.93 -13.17 2.46
C ILE A 458 -26.28 -12.57 1.10
N LYS A 459 -27.09 -13.26 0.30
CA LYS A 459 -27.56 -12.80 -1.00
C LYS A 459 -28.32 -11.48 -0.89
N LYS A 460 -29.23 -11.38 0.07
CA LYS A 460 -30.02 -10.16 0.30
C LYS A 460 -29.11 -8.95 0.53
N TYR A 461 -28.05 -9.13 1.31
CA TYR A 461 -27.10 -8.05 1.61
C TYR A 461 -26.19 -7.75 0.41
N LEU A 462 -25.43 -8.75 -0.07
CA LEU A 462 -24.44 -8.57 -1.13
C LEU A 462 -25.05 -8.14 -2.48
N SER A 463 -26.33 -8.42 -2.73
CA SER A 463 -27.00 -7.96 -3.96
C SER A 463 -27.22 -6.44 -3.98
N THR A 464 -27.18 -5.78 -2.85
CA THR A 464 -27.29 -4.31 -2.74
C THR A 464 -25.96 -3.60 -2.88
N GLN A 465 -24.86 -4.34 -2.84
CA GLN A 465 -23.49 -3.84 -2.92
C GLN A 465 -22.98 -3.94 -4.36
N LYS A 466 -22.30 -2.89 -4.84
CA LYS A 466 -21.74 -2.82 -6.21
C LYS A 466 -20.24 -3.15 -6.21
#